data_4566c0ad07b288d47917914f601f94fe
#
_entry.id   4566c0ad07b288d47917914f601f94fe
#
_cell.length_a   1.000
_cell.length_b   1.000
_cell.length_c   1.000
_cell.angle_alpha   90.00
_cell.angle_beta   90.00
_cell.angle_gamma   90.00
#
_symmetry.space_group_name_H-M   'P 1'
#
loop_
_entity.id
_entity.type
_entity.pdbx_description
1 polymer ?
#
loop_
_entity_poly.entity_id
_entity_poly.type
_entity_poly.pdbx_seq_one_letter_code
_entity_poly.pdbx_strand_id
1 'polypeptide(L)'
;MRKKEVQDIIFLTLQDELAGHGFRYVKSGEGKLIRRFKGGWHQISAAIYMDYPNPCFTLLVEIRLDVVANIYIELAGVLPGYHKDVFSAIANLGYFWAE
;
A
#
# COMPACT_ATOMS: atom_id res chain seq x y z
N MET A 1 4.87 -16.22 15.06
CA MET A 1 4.64 -14.76 14.87
C MET A 1 3.32 -14.56 14.13
N ARG A 2 2.49 -13.67 14.60
CA ARG A 2 1.20 -13.36 13.96
C ARG A 2 1.41 -12.43 12.77
N LYS A 3 0.46 -12.49 11.82
CA LYS A 3 0.49 -11.63 10.63
C LYS A 3 0.56 -10.14 10.98
N LYS A 4 -0.20 -9.70 12.00
CA LYS A 4 -0.17 -8.30 12.47
C LYS A 4 1.19 -7.88 13.01
N GLU A 5 1.91 -8.78 13.67
CA GLU A 5 3.27 -8.49 14.15
C GLU A 5 4.23 -8.29 12.98
N VAL A 6 4.13 -9.14 11.95
CA VAL A 6 4.93 -8.99 10.73
C VAL A 6 4.60 -7.68 10.02
N GLN A 7 3.32 -7.36 9.92
CA GLN A 7 2.84 -6.10 9.35
C GLN A 7 3.45 -4.89 10.08
N ASP A 8 3.39 -4.87 11.41
CA ASP A 8 3.92 -3.77 12.20
C ASP A 8 5.44 -3.63 12.02
N ILE A 9 6.17 -4.74 12.01
CA ILE A 9 7.62 -4.70 11.79
C ILE A 9 7.94 -4.08 10.43
N ILE A 10 7.27 -4.52 9.38
CA ILE A 10 7.49 -4.01 8.02
C ILE A 10 7.21 -2.50 7.97
N PHE A 11 6.02 -2.08 8.39
CA PHE A 11 5.60 -0.70 8.20
C PHE A 11 6.26 0.28 9.17
N LEU A 12 6.56 -0.13 10.39
CA LEU A 12 7.29 0.73 11.33
C LEU A 12 8.74 0.91 10.87
N THR A 13 9.37 -0.13 10.36
CA THR A 13 10.71 -0.03 9.79
C THR A 13 10.74 0.90 8.57
N LEU A 14 9.78 0.75 7.66
CA LEU A 14 9.67 1.61 6.49
C LEU A 14 9.36 3.05 6.89
N GLN A 15 8.51 3.27 7.89
CA GLN A 15 8.19 4.60 8.37
C GLN A 15 9.43 5.30 8.91
N ASP A 16 10.29 4.59 9.66
CA ASP A 16 11.55 5.14 10.15
C ASP A 16 12.50 5.51 9.00
N GLU A 17 12.65 4.61 8.02
CA GLU A 17 13.52 4.85 6.86
C GLU A 17 13.01 6.00 5.97
N LEU A 18 11.70 6.21 5.94
CA LEU A 18 11.06 7.26 5.16
C LEU A 18 10.73 8.50 6.02
N ALA A 19 11.36 8.64 7.20
CA ALA A 19 11.13 9.78 8.07
C ALA A 19 11.40 11.09 7.33
N GLY A 20 10.51 12.07 7.48
CA GLY A 20 10.60 13.34 6.78
C GLY A 20 9.97 13.37 5.39
N HIS A 21 9.54 12.24 4.86
CA HIS A 21 8.88 12.16 3.55
C HIS A 21 7.35 12.23 3.63
N GLY A 22 6.78 12.38 4.82
CA GLY A 22 5.35 12.62 5.01
C GLY A 22 4.45 11.39 4.94
N PHE A 23 5.01 10.20 4.98
CA PHE A 23 4.21 8.97 5.04
C PHE A 23 3.67 8.71 6.43
N ARG A 24 2.43 8.23 6.50
CA ARG A 24 1.77 7.85 7.74
C ARG A 24 1.35 6.39 7.68
N TYR A 25 1.61 5.64 8.75
CA TYR A 25 1.17 4.26 8.87
C TYR A 25 -0.30 4.18 9.28
N VAL A 26 -1.10 3.49 8.47
CA VAL A 26 -2.50 3.17 8.75
C VAL A 26 -2.59 1.68 9.05
N LYS A 27 -2.87 1.33 10.30
CA LYS A 27 -2.82 -0.05 10.80
C LYS A 27 -4.02 -0.91 10.43
N SER A 28 -5.14 -0.31 10.07
CA SER A 28 -6.38 -1.05 9.77
C SER A 28 -6.20 -1.97 8.55
N GLY A 29 -6.89 -3.11 8.57
CA GLY A 29 -6.79 -4.09 7.50
C GLY A 29 -5.38 -4.66 7.37
N GLU A 30 -4.86 -4.71 6.16
CA GLU A 30 -3.50 -5.21 5.89
C GLU A 30 -2.42 -4.16 6.13
N GLY A 31 -2.81 -2.95 6.50
CA GLY A 31 -1.89 -1.86 6.73
C GLY A 31 -1.38 -1.21 5.46
N LYS A 32 -0.98 0.03 5.60
CA LYS A 32 -0.37 0.79 4.51
C LYS A 32 0.37 2.00 5.05
N LEU A 33 1.37 2.45 4.30
CA LEU A 33 1.93 3.79 4.44
C LEU A 33 1.30 4.65 3.38
N ILE A 34 0.78 5.80 3.75
CA ILE A 34 0.13 6.72 2.82
C ILE A 34 0.67 8.13 2.98
N ARG A 35 0.86 8.80 1.85
CA ARG A 35 1.19 10.21 1.77
C ARG A 35 0.22 10.88 0.79
N ARG A 36 -0.54 11.84 1.28
CA ARG A 36 -1.49 12.59 0.44
C ARG A 36 -0.87 13.87 -0.06
N PHE A 37 -1.24 14.26 -1.27
CA PHE A 37 -0.90 15.55 -1.85
C PHE A 37 -2.13 16.10 -2.57
N LYS A 38 -2.07 17.34 -3.00
CA LYS A 38 -3.17 17.93 -3.76
C LYS A 38 -3.32 17.21 -5.10
N GLY A 39 -4.45 16.55 -5.30
CA GLY A 39 -4.77 15.81 -6.52
C GLY A 39 -4.43 14.33 -6.49
N GLY A 40 -4.06 13.76 -5.34
CA GLY A 40 -3.85 12.33 -5.26
C GLY A 40 -3.15 11.83 -3.99
N TRP A 41 -2.53 10.66 -4.10
CA TRP A 41 -1.76 10.07 -3.01
C TRP A 41 -0.70 9.11 -3.53
N HIS A 42 0.32 8.88 -2.67
CA HIS A 42 1.26 7.75 -2.79
C HIS A 42 0.96 6.78 -1.66
N GLN A 43 1.02 5.50 -1.94
CA GLN A 43 0.72 4.46 -0.96
C GLN A 43 1.70 3.30 -1.13
N ILE A 44 2.18 2.79 0.00
CA ILE A 44 2.95 1.55 0.04
C ILE A 44 2.10 0.53 0.80
N SER A 45 1.80 -0.58 0.14
CA SER A 45 1.07 -1.69 0.75
C SER A 45 1.91 -2.96 0.70
N ALA A 46 1.50 -3.96 1.47
CA ALA A 46 2.20 -5.24 1.51
C ALA A 46 1.19 -6.38 1.45
N ALA A 47 1.51 -7.40 0.67
CA ALA A 47 0.84 -8.69 0.78
C ALA A 47 1.75 -9.62 1.57
N ILE A 48 1.26 -10.13 2.69
CA ILE A 48 2.02 -10.94 3.64
C ILE A 48 1.54 -12.38 3.56
N TYR A 49 2.47 -13.29 3.36
CA TYR A 49 2.18 -14.72 3.22
C TYR A 49 2.80 -15.48 4.39
N MET A 50 1.94 -16.08 5.23
CA MET A 50 2.35 -16.79 6.43
C MET A 50 2.41 -18.30 6.25
N ASP A 51 1.98 -18.82 5.09
CA ASP A 51 1.85 -20.26 4.82
C ASP A 51 3.17 -20.96 4.47
N TYR A 52 4.23 -20.21 4.37
CA TYR A 52 5.57 -20.71 4.10
C TYR A 52 6.32 -21.01 5.40
N PRO A 53 7.38 -21.87 5.37
CA PRO A 53 8.20 -22.12 6.56
C PRO A 53 8.73 -20.84 7.20
N ASN A 54 9.09 -19.86 6.38
CA ASN A 54 9.41 -18.50 6.81
C ASN A 54 8.39 -17.55 6.18
N PRO A 55 7.87 -16.57 6.93
CA PRO A 55 7.00 -15.57 6.36
C PRO A 55 7.67 -14.85 5.21
N CYS A 56 6.90 -14.55 4.16
CA CYS A 56 7.36 -13.68 3.09
C CYS A 56 6.34 -12.59 2.80
N PHE A 57 6.79 -11.55 2.16
CA PHE A 57 5.89 -10.45 1.77
C PHE A 57 6.35 -9.84 0.45
N THR A 58 5.44 -9.20 -0.23
CA THR A 58 5.73 -8.36 -1.39
C THR A 58 5.26 -6.94 -1.09
N LEU A 59 6.02 -5.96 -1.54
CA LEU A 59 5.67 -4.55 -1.40
C LEU A 59 5.14 -4.03 -2.73
N LEU A 60 4.05 -3.28 -2.65
CA LEU A 60 3.42 -2.62 -3.77
C LEU A 60 3.46 -1.11 -3.53
N VAL A 61 3.98 -0.38 -4.49
CA VAL A 61 3.95 1.08 -4.48
C VAL A 61 2.87 1.54 -5.45
N GLU A 62 1.91 2.28 -4.94
CA GLU A 62 0.74 2.72 -5.69
C GLU A 62 0.68 4.24 -5.72
N ILE A 63 0.26 4.77 -6.86
CA ILE A 63 0.08 6.20 -7.05
C ILE A 63 -1.33 6.45 -7.57
N ARG A 64 -2.03 7.39 -6.96
CA ARG A 64 -3.28 7.91 -7.49
C ARG A 64 -3.11 9.35 -7.89
N LEU A 65 -3.49 9.64 -9.13
CA LEU A 65 -3.74 10.99 -9.61
C LEU A 65 -5.25 11.09 -9.82
N ASP A 66 -5.92 11.97 -9.09
CA ASP A 66 -7.38 12.03 -9.10
C ASP A 66 -7.96 12.25 -10.49
N VAL A 67 -7.33 13.08 -11.32
CA VAL A 67 -7.77 13.31 -12.70
C VAL A 67 -7.79 12.02 -13.50
N VAL A 68 -6.72 11.22 -13.41
CA VAL A 68 -6.63 9.93 -14.13
C VAL A 68 -7.60 8.92 -13.56
N ALA A 69 -7.70 8.83 -12.23
CA ALA A 69 -8.63 7.91 -11.56
C ALA A 69 -10.08 8.21 -11.93
N ASN A 70 -10.46 9.48 -11.99
CA ASN A 70 -11.82 9.88 -12.35
C ASN A 70 -12.16 9.51 -13.78
N ILE A 71 -11.23 9.65 -14.71
CA ILE A 71 -11.42 9.21 -16.11
C ILE A 71 -11.65 7.69 -16.15
N TYR A 72 -10.82 6.92 -15.44
CA TYR A 72 -10.97 5.47 -15.36
C TYR A 72 -12.31 5.05 -14.76
N ILE A 73 -12.72 5.70 -13.66
CA ILE A 73 -14.00 5.43 -12.99
C ILE A 73 -15.17 5.63 -13.97
N GLU A 74 -15.15 6.72 -14.72
CA GLU A 74 -16.18 7.02 -15.70
C GLU A 74 -16.22 5.98 -16.84
N LEU A 75 -15.06 5.65 -17.41
CA LEU A 75 -14.96 4.73 -18.55
C LEU A 75 -15.26 3.27 -18.16
N ALA A 76 -14.81 2.85 -16.99
CA ALA A 76 -14.95 1.46 -16.54
C ALA A 76 -16.25 1.19 -15.76
N GLY A 77 -17.02 2.23 -15.40
CA GLY A 77 -18.25 2.07 -14.64
C GLY A 77 -18.03 1.56 -13.23
N VAL A 78 -16.94 1.99 -12.56
CA VAL A 78 -16.62 1.58 -11.19
C VAL A 78 -17.73 2.01 -10.23
N LEU A 79 -18.16 1.08 -9.36
CA LEU A 79 -19.18 1.37 -8.35
C LEU A 79 -18.69 2.42 -7.37
N PRO A 80 -19.58 3.34 -6.88
CA PRO A 80 -19.17 4.45 -5.98
C PRO A 80 -18.40 4.01 -4.75
N GLY A 81 -18.73 2.85 -4.17
CA GLY A 81 -18.03 2.32 -2.99
C GLY A 81 -16.55 2.01 -3.21
N TYR A 82 -16.12 1.86 -4.46
CA TYR A 82 -14.73 1.54 -4.82
C TYR A 82 -13.97 2.72 -5.41
N HIS A 83 -14.57 3.90 -5.54
CA HIS A 83 -13.92 5.06 -6.16
C HIS A 83 -12.65 5.47 -5.43
N LYS A 84 -12.62 5.38 -4.11
CA LYS A 84 -11.44 5.74 -3.28
C LYS A 84 -10.26 4.79 -3.46
N ASP A 85 -10.52 3.57 -3.93
CA ASP A 85 -9.51 2.51 -4.05
C ASP A 85 -8.86 2.47 -5.44
N VAL A 86 -9.34 3.29 -6.38
CA VAL A 86 -8.77 3.34 -7.73
C VAL A 86 -7.42 4.06 -7.69
N PHE A 87 -6.40 3.41 -8.20
CA PHE A 87 -5.06 3.99 -8.35
C PHE A 87 -4.70 4.14 -9.83
N SER A 88 -3.75 5.03 -10.13
CA SER A 88 -3.34 5.35 -11.50
C SER A 88 -2.17 4.49 -11.98
N ALA A 89 -1.30 4.07 -11.07
CA ALA A 89 -0.15 3.22 -11.38
C ALA A 89 0.25 2.40 -10.16
N ILE A 90 0.83 1.24 -10.40
CA ILE A 90 1.31 0.33 -9.37
C ILE A 90 2.64 -0.28 -9.81
N ALA A 91 3.55 -0.45 -8.85
CA ALA A 91 4.80 -1.17 -9.06
C ALA A 91 4.95 -2.23 -7.97
N ASN A 92 5.30 -3.45 -8.39
CA ASN A 92 5.61 -4.54 -7.46
C ASN A 92 7.13 -4.57 -7.27
N LEU A 93 7.58 -4.50 -6.01
CA LEU A 93 9.00 -4.48 -5.68
C LEU A 93 9.60 -5.88 -5.47
N GLY A 94 8.84 -6.94 -5.79
CA GLY A 94 9.29 -8.31 -5.62
C GLY A 94 8.94 -8.89 -4.27
N TYR A 95 9.47 -10.08 -3.98
CA TYR A 95 9.20 -10.81 -2.75
C TYR A 95 10.38 -10.71 -1.79
N PHE A 96 10.07 -10.55 -0.52
CA PHE A 96 11.04 -10.47 0.57
C PHE A 96 10.73 -11.60 1.55
N TRP A 97 11.76 -12.32 1.98
CA TRP A 97 11.63 -13.48 2.86
C TRP A 97 12.23 -13.15 4.23
N ALA A 98 11.56 -13.59 5.29
CA ALA A 98 12.14 -13.57 6.63
C ALA A 98 13.22 -14.66 6.73
N GLU A 99 14.34 -14.29 7.31
CA GLU A 99 15.44 -15.21 7.57
C GLU A 99 15.34 -15.83 8.97
#